data_b685753f1df98c7a685a6f922ea59311
#
_entry.id   b685753f1df98c7a685a6f922ea59311
#
_cell.length_a   1.000
_cell.length_b   1.000
_cell.length_c   1.000
_cell.angle_alpha   90.00
_cell.angle_beta   90.00
_cell.angle_gamma   90.00
#
_symmetry.space_group_name_H-M   'P 1'
#
loop_
_entity.id
_entity.type
_entity.pdbx_description
1 polymer ?
#
loop_
_entity_poly.entity_id
_entity_poly.type
_entity_poly.pdbx_seq_one_letter_code
_entity_poly.pdbx_strand_id
1 'polypeptide(L)'
;LSANILVFDSGVGGLSILAEVRKQLPQANYCYLFDNARLPYGELDEQELIQGCVELIARAVTLSEADIVVVACNSASTLILPALRETLTVPVVGVVPAIKPAARLSKNKHLGLLATPGTVNRRYTQELIDKFARDCRVDRFGSSELVYIAEAKMAQQPLDLQTLHEVLKPIKESGLDTLVLGCTHFPILASELQDYLGEGVTLLDSSRAIAARVMTLIQMEGKQGLRGQSQAFYTTTTIAEGLKTTLAAWGFSSVVSFAECAIETGS
;
A
#
# COMPACT_ATOMS: atom_id res chain seq x y z
N LEU A 1 7.09 -20.14 -17.59
CA LEU A 1 6.47 -20.17 -16.25
C LEU A 1 5.91 -18.79 -15.93
N SER A 2 4.71 -18.72 -15.34
CA SER A 2 4.10 -17.49 -14.84
C SER A 2 4.87 -16.97 -13.63
N ALA A 3 5.03 -15.65 -13.52
CA ALA A 3 5.57 -15.07 -12.30
C ALA A 3 4.52 -15.09 -11.18
N ASN A 4 4.90 -15.50 -9.98
CA ASN A 4 4.08 -15.47 -8.78
C ASN A 4 4.44 -14.23 -7.96
N ILE A 5 3.52 -13.29 -7.83
CA ILE A 5 3.76 -12.02 -7.14
C ILE A 5 2.93 -11.98 -5.86
N LEU A 6 3.63 -11.95 -4.71
CA LEU A 6 3.00 -11.70 -3.41
C LEU A 6 2.93 -10.19 -3.16
N VAL A 7 1.73 -9.68 -2.97
CA VAL A 7 1.49 -8.29 -2.56
C VAL A 7 0.95 -8.30 -1.14
N PHE A 8 1.66 -7.64 -0.23
CA PHE A 8 1.33 -7.58 1.19
C PHE A 8 0.97 -6.16 1.62
N ASP A 9 -0.10 -6.03 2.38
CA ASP A 9 -0.52 -4.78 3.02
C ASP A 9 -1.19 -5.03 4.38
N SER A 10 -1.41 -3.98 5.17
CA SER A 10 -2.19 -4.03 6.41
C SER A 10 -3.70 -4.14 6.17
N GLY A 11 -4.18 -3.75 5.00
CA GLY A 11 -5.59 -3.72 4.62
C GLY A 11 -5.79 -3.76 3.13
N VAL A 12 -6.84 -3.10 2.64
CA VAL A 12 -7.18 -3.06 1.21
C VAL A 12 -6.38 -2.02 0.42
N GLY A 13 -5.62 -1.18 1.10
CA GLY A 13 -4.85 -0.09 0.46
C GLY A 13 -3.91 -0.56 -0.63
N GLY A 14 -3.23 -1.69 -0.41
CA GLY A 14 -2.28 -2.28 -1.37
C GLY A 14 -2.88 -2.66 -2.72
N LEU A 15 -4.21 -2.70 -2.84
CA LEU A 15 -4.89 -2.87 -4.12
C LEU A 15 -4.58 -1.72 -5.08
N SER A 16 -4.32 -0.51 -4.59
CA SER A 16 -3.88 0.63 -5.39
C SER A 16 -2.54 0.34 -6.10
N ILE A 17 -1.60 -0.30 -5.41
CA ILE A 17 -0.32 -0.74 -5.96
C ILE A 17 -0.52 -1.92 -6.92
N LEU A 18 -1.30 -2.93 -6.49
CA LEU A 18 -1.60 -4.12 -7.29
C LEU A 18 -2.23 -3.75 -8.64
N ALA A 19 -3.13 -2.75 -8.67
CA ALA A 19 -3.75 -2.29 -9.91
C ALA A 19 -2.71 -1.84 -10.96
N GLU A 20 -1.70 -1.08 -10.53
CA GLU A 20 -0.65 -0.62 -11.44
C GLU A 20 0.32 -1.76 -11.84
N VAL A 21 0.60 -2.70 -10.91
CA VAL A 21 1.42 -3.90 -11.25
C VAL A 21 0.69 -4.77 -12.27
N ARG A 22 -0.61 -5.02 -12.09
CA ARG A 22 -1.43 -5.81 -13.04
C ARG A 22 -1.50 -5.20 -14.43
N LYS A 23 -1.52 -3.88 -14.56
CA LYS A 23 -1.47 -3.21 -15.88
C LYS A 23 -0.20 -3.54 -16.65
N GLN A 24 0.93 -3.69 -15.96
CA GLN A 24 2.24 -3.96 -16.56
C GLN A 24 2.51 -5.47 -16.72
N LEU A 25 1.96 -6.29 -15.82
CA LEU A 25 2.17 -7.74 -15.78
C LEU A 25 0.83 -8.50 -15.74
N PRO A 26 -0.05 -8.36 -16.76
CA PRO A 26 -1.40 -8.92 -16.74
C PRO A 26 -1.45 -10.46 -16.74
N GLN A 27 -0.33 -11.11 -17.03
CA GLN A 27 -0.21 -12.57 -17.11
C GLN A 27 0.39 -13.20 -15.83
N ALA A 28 0.81 -12.39 -14.83
CA ALA A 28 1.34 -12.91 -13.58
C ALA A 28 0.24 -13.51 -12.69
N ASN A 29 0.63 -14.44 -11.81
CA ASN A 29 -0.21 -14.89 -10.71
C ASN A 29 -0.07 -13.92 -9.56
N TYR A 30 -1.15 -13.64 -8.86
CA TYR A 30 -1.16 -12.71 -7.74
C TYR A 30 -1.69 -13.36 -6.47
N CYS A 31 -0.90 -13.29 -5.43
CA CYS A 31 -1.31 -13.53 -4.06
C CYS A 31 -1.39 -12.18 -3.34
N TYR A 32 -2.58 -11.76 -2.94
CA TYR A 32 -2.79 -10.55 -2.15
C TYR A 32 -3.03 -10.93 -0.69
N LEU A 33 -2.11 -10.62 0.19
CA LEU A 33 -2.25 -10.88 1.63
C LEU A 33 -2.42 -9.54 2.36
N PHE A 34 -3.53 -9.39 3.08
CA PHE A 34 -3.76 -8.22 3.92
C PHE A 34 -3.99 -8.59 5.39
N ASP A 35 -3.22 -7.93 6.25
CA ASP A 35 -3.20 -8.19 7.68
C ASP A 35 -4.21 -7.30 8.42
N ASN A 36 -5.46 -7.47 8.10
CA ASN A 36 -6.56 -6.68 8.64
C ASN A 36 -6.85 -6.93 10.13
N ALA A 37 -6.29 -7.99 10.72
CA ALA A 37 -6.37 -8.22 12.16
C ALA A 37 -5.58 -7.18 12.97
N ARG A 38 -4.55 -6.56 12.36
CA ARG A 38 -3.69 -5.56 13.01
C ARG A 38 -3.78 -4.17 12.35
N LEU A 39 -4.79 -3.92 11.52
CA LEU A 39 -5.04 -2.62 10.90
C LEU A 39 -5.47 -1.58 11.96
N PRO A 40 -4.97 -0.31 11.93
CA PRO A 40 -3.97 0.24 11.01
C PRO A 40 -2.54 0.12 11.57
N TYR A 41 -1.60 -0.25 10.75
CA TYR A 41 -0.19 -0.41 11.12
C TYR A 41 0.49 0.87 11.62
N GLY A 42 -0.03 2.03 11.26
CA GLY A 42 0.52 3.31 11.69
C GLY A 42 0.41 3.61 13.19
N GLU A 43 -0.32 2.80 13.94
CA GLU A 43 -0.57 2.93 15.38
C GLU A 43 0.13 1.83 16.21
N LEU A 44 0.74 0.82 15.56
CA LEU A 44 1.38 -0.30 16.24
C LEU A 44 2.79 0.04 16.74
N ASP A 45 3.23 -0.71 17.78
CA ASP A 45 4.62 -0.76 18.18
C ASP A 45 5.52 -1.27 17.06
N GLU A 46 6.72 -0.69 16.94
CA GLU A 46 7.62 -1.00 15.83
C GLU A 46 8.16 -2.43 15.87
N GLN A 47 8.45 -2.97 17.06
CA GLN A 47 9.00 -4.34 17.20
C GLN A 47 7.91 -5.37 16.92
N GLU A 48 6.69 -5.16 17.42
CA GLU A 48 5.53 -6.00 17.11
C GLU A 48 5.26 -6.02 15.61
N LEU A 49 5.32 -4.85 14.98
CA LEU A 49 5.14 -4.72 13.54
C LEU A 49 6.20 -5.49 12.74
N ILE A 50 7.48 -5.36 13.11
CA ILE A 50 8.57 -6.03 12.42
C ILE A 50 8.42 -7.54 12.54
N GLN A 51 8.32 -8.07 13.75
CA GLN A 51 8.27 -9.51 13.98
C GLN A 51 7.05 -10.14 13.31
N GLY A 52 5.86 -9.60 13.57
CA GLY A 52 4.62 -10.17 13.05
C GLY A 52 4.51 -10.11 11.53
N CYS A 53 5.03 -9.04 10.88
CA CYS A 53 5.03 -8.94 9.42
C CYS A 53 6.04 -9.91 8.79
N VAL A 54 7.24 -10.02 9.34
CA VAL A 54 8.28 -10.92 8.79
C VAL A 54 7.81 -12.37 8.82
N GLU A 55 7.27 -12.83 9.94
CA GLU A 55 6.71 -14.18 10.08
C GLU A 55 5.56 -14.45 9.10
N LEU A 56 4.61 -13.51 9.02
CA LEU A 56 3.44 -13.64 8.17
C LEU A 56 3.82 -13.67 6.68
N ILE A 57 4.70 -12.78 6.26
CA ILE A 57 5.15 -12.70 4.86
C ILE A 57 5.99 -13.92 4.49
N ALA A 58 6.88 -14.40 5.36
CA ALA A 58 7.68 -15.58 5.09
C ALA A 58 6.81 -16.84 4.87
N ARG A 59 5.77 -17.02 5.67
CA ARG A 59 4.78 -18.09 5.47
C ARG A 59 4.02 -17.93 4.15
N ALA A 60 3.63 -16.70 3.80
CA ALA A 60 2.92 -16.43 2.57
C ALA A 60 3.79 -16.64 1.33
N VAL A 61 5.08 -16.35 1.39
CA VAL A 61 6.06 -16.65 0.32
C VAL A 61 6.09 -18.15 0.04
N THR A 62 6.17 -18.97 1.10
CA THR A 62 6.16 -20.43 0.96
C THR A 62 4.85 -20.94 0.38
N LEU A 63 3.69 -20.44 0.88
CA LEU A 63 2.37 -20.87 0.44
C LEU A 63 2.08 -20.51 -1.02
N SER A 64 2.51 -19.33 -1.46
CA SER A 64 2.24 -18.82 -2.80
C SER A 64 3.34 -19.13 -3.81
N GLU A 65 4.42 -19.78 -3.38
CA GLU A 65 5.64 -19.98 -4.19
C GLU A 65 6.07 -18.66 -4.87
N ALA A 66 6.06 -17.57 -4.11
CA ALA A 66 6.27 -16.24 -4.63
C ALA A 66 7.68 -16.06 -5.20
N ASP A 67 7.79 -15.49 -6.38
CA ASP A 67 9.06 -15.10 -7.03
C ASP A 67 9.53 -13.73 -6.58
N ILE A 68 8.60 -12.90 -6.11
CA ILE A 68 8.84 -11.53 -5.63
C ILE A 68 7.80 -11.14 -4.59
N VAL A 69 8.24 -10.37 -3.61
CA VAL A 69 7.36 -9.78 -2.60
C VAL A 69 7.25 -8.26 -2.82
N VAL A 70 6.04 -7.75 -2.85
CA VAL A 70 5.74 -6.31 -2.84
C VAL A 70 5.13 -5.97 -1.48
N VAL A 71 5.88 -5.28 -0.63
CA VAL A 71 5.37 -4.70 0.61
C VAL A 71 4.69 -3.39 0.24
N ALA A 72 3.38 -3.46 -0.03
CA ALA A 72 2.60 -2.32 -0.49
C ALA A 72 2.32 -1.30 0.62
N CYS A 73 2.33 -1.71 1.89
CA CYS A 73 2.10 -0.82 3.03
C CYS A 73 3.27 0.15 3.27
N ASN A 74 3.02 1.45 3.24
CA ASN A 74 4.03 2.48 3.56
C ASN A 74 4.51 2.35 5.01
N SER A 75 3.60 2.17 5.97
CA SER A 75 3.94 2.03 7.39
C SER A 75 4.84 0.83 7.65
N ALA A 76 4.56 -0.32 7.01
CA ALA A 76 5.39 -1.50 7.09
C ALA A 76 6.75 -1.29 6.38
N SER A 77 6.75 -0.80 5.15
CA SER A 77 7.96 -0.63 4.33
C SER A 77 9.04 0.20 5.01
N THR A 78 8.68 1.21 5.80
CA THR A 78 9.67 2.03 6.49
C THR A 78 10.43 1.30 7.61
N LEU A 79 9.95 0.13 8.04
CA LEU A 79 10.51 -0.62 9.18
C LEU A 79 10.99 -2.03 8.81
N ILE A 80 10.17 -2.81 8.06
CA ILE A 80 10.37 -4.25 7.94
C ILE A 80 11.32 -4.65 6.80
N LEU A 81 11.60 -3.77 5.84
CA LEU A 81 12.38 -4.13 4.66
C LEU A 81 13.78 -4.70 4.95
N PRO A 82 14.57 -4.16 5.91
CA PRO A 82 15.86 -4.76 6.26
C PRO A 82 15.70 -6.21 6.73
N ALA A 83 14.85 -6.48 7.71
CA ALA A 83 14.61 -7.80 8.27
C ALA A 83 14.04 -8.78 7.23
N LEU A 84 13.13 -8.34 6.35
CA LEU A 84 12.62 -9.17 5.26
C LEU A 84 13.71 -9.58 4.27
N ARG A 85 14.61 -8.66 3.90
CA ARG A 85 15.70 -8.92 2.96
C ARG A 85 16.77 -9.85 3.54
N GLU A 86 16.90 -9.91 4.86
CA GLU A 86 17.75 -10.88 5.55
C GLU A 86 17.10 -12.27 5.64
N THR A 87 15.75 -12.31 5.73
CA THR A 87 15.00 -13.55 5.92
C THR A 87 14.65 -14.25 4.61
N LEU A 88 14.32 -13.48 3.57
CA LEU A 88 13.81 -14.01 2.30
C LEU A 88 14.91 -14.09 1.23
N THR A 89 14.86 -15.16 0.42
CA THR A 89 15.74 -15.34 -0.74
C THR A 89 15.20 -14.66 -2.01
N VAL A 90 13.91 -14.34 -2.05
CA VAL A 90 13.27 -13.68 -3.18
C VAL A 90 13.40 -12.16 -3.08
N PRO A 91 13.39 -11.43 -4.21
CA PRO A 91 13.43 -9.98 -4.22
C PRO A 91 12.27 -9.36 -3.43
N VAL A 92 12.56 -8.30 -2.65
CA VAL A 92 11.56 -7.55 -1.87
C VAL A 92 11.52 -6.10 -2.33
N VAL A 93 10.37 -5.68 -2.85
CA VAL A 93 10.08 -4.29 -3.23
C VAL A 93 9.20 -3.66 -2.17
N GLY A 94 9.66 -2.56 -1.58
CA GLY A 94 8.88 -1.77 -0.63
C GLY A 94 8.39 -0.47 -1.24
N VAL A 95 7.39 0.13 -0.60
CA VAL A 95 6.81 1.42 -0.97
C VAL A 95 7.32 2.51 -0.05
N VAL A 96 7.66 3.64 -0.62
CA VAL A 96 8.06 4.84 0.13
C VAL A 96 7.30 6.05 -0.41
N PRO A 97 7.03 7.08 0.42
CA PRO A 97 6.36 8.28 -0.04
C PRO A 97 7.07 8.94 -1.23
N ALA A 98 6.31 9.42 -2.20
CA ALA A 98 6.80 9.97 -3.47
C ALA A 98 7.37 11.39 -3.34
N ILE A 99 8.18 11.66 -2.30
CA ILE A 99 8.76 12.98 -1.99
C ILE A 99 9.62 13.51 -3.14
N LYS A 100 10.51 12.66 -3.70
CA LYS A 100 11.41 13.07 -4.77
C LYS A 100 10.68 13.54 -6.03
N PRO A 101 9.71 12.81 -6.61
CA PRO A 101 8.96 13.30 -7.75
C PRO A 101 8.08 14.50 -7.39
N ALA A 102 7.51 14.57 -6.18
CA ALA A 102 6.72 15.71 -5.72
C ALA A 102 7.54 17.01 -5.69
N ALA A 103 8.76 16.99 -5.15
CA ALA A 103 9.66 18.14 -5.10
C ALA A 103 10.03 18.67 -6.50
N ARG A 104 10.03 17.80 -7.51
CA ARG A 104 10.26 18.19 -8.91
C ARG A 104 9.02 18.75 -9.58
N LEU A 105 7.84 18.24 -9.22
CA LEU A 105 6.56 18.59 -9.84
C LEU A 105 6.01 19.91 -9.29
N SER A 106 6.18 20.17 -8.00
CA SER A 106 5.66 21.37 -7.34
C SER A 106 6.23 22.65 -7.94
N LYS A 107 5.34 23.57 -8.29
CA LYS A 107 5.67 24.87 -8.88
C LYS A 107 5.97 25.93 -7.82
N ASN A 108 5.19 25.93 -6.71
CA ASN A 108 5.37 26.89 -5.62
C ASN A 108 6.32 26.39 -4.52
N LYS A 109 6.89 25.17 -4.68
CA LYS A 109 7.79 24.54 -3.71
C LYS A 109 7.18 24.33 -2.34
N HIS A 110 5.85 24.16 -2.30
CA HIS A 110 5.11 23.85 -1.10
C HIS A 110 4.39 22.51 -1.27
N LEU A 111 4.87 21.49 -0.56
CA LEU A 111 4.41 20.11 -0.61
C LEU A 111 3.61 19.77 0.65
N GLY A 112 2.63 18.90 0.50
CA GLY A 112 2.04 18.16 1.61
C GLY A 112 2.44 16.70 1.57
N LEU A 113 2.68 16.11 2.72
CA LEU A 113 2.73 14.66 2.91
C LEU A 113 1.53 14.26 3.78
N LEU A 114 0.57 13.56 3.17
CA LEU A 114 -0.56 12.96 3.87
C LEU A 114 -0.28 11.47 4.05
N ALA A 115 -0.17 11.00 5.29
CA ALA A 115 0.13 9.61 5.62
C ALA A 115 -0.48 9.23 6.97
N THR A 116 -0.23 8.02 7.47
CA THR A 116 -0.59 7.67 8.86
C THR A 116 0.31 8.40 9.86
N PRO A 117 -0.14 8.62 11.12
CA PRO A 117 0.64 9.30 12.15
C PRO A 117 2.04 8.68 12.32
N GLY A 118 2.14 7.36 12.35
CA GLY A 118 3.42 6.67 12.42
C GLY A 118 4.35 7.01 11.24
N THR A 119 3.83 7.02 10.02
CA THR A 119 4.65 7.31 8.81
C THR A 119 5.15 8.74 8.77
N VAL A 120 4.32 9.74 9.11
CA VAL A 120 4.72 11.16 9.06
C VAL A 120 5.78 11.51 10.10
N ASN A 121 5.81 10.81 11.23
CA ASN A 121 6.71 11.10 12.35
C ASN A 121 8.03 10.30 12.32
N ARG A 122 8.16 9.29 11.43
CA ARG A 122 9.37 8.46 11.38
C ARG A 122 10.58 9.22 10.87
N ARG A 123 11.74 8.87 11.44
CA ARG A 123 13.05 9.37 11.02
C ARG A 123 13.29 9.14 9.53
N TYR A 124 12.91 7.99 9.00
CA TYR A 124 13.03 7.67 7.58
C TYR A 124 12.31 8.70 6.68
N THR A 125 11.11 9.14 7.07
CA THR A 125 10.37 10.19 6.34
C THR A 125 11.10 11.52 6.35
N GLN A 126 11.71 11.89 7.50
CA GLN A 126 12.55 13.09 7.60
C GLN A 126 13.77 13.00 6.67
N GLU A 127 14.45 11.86 6.67
CA GLU A 127 15.62 11.62 5.80
C GLU A 127 15.27 11.74 4.31
N LEU A 128 14.08 11.27 3.89
CA LEU A 128 13.59 11.46 2.51
C LEU A 128 13.37 12.95 2.18
N ILE A 129 12.77 13.71 3.09
CA ILE A 129 12.53 15.14 2.92
C ILE A 129 13.87 15.88 2.83
N ASP A 130 14.78 15.62 3.75
CA ASP A 130 16.10 16.25 3.79
C ASP A 130 16.95 15.94 2.55
N LYS A 131 16.76 14.76 1.97
CA LYS A 131 17.49 14.33 0.80
C LYS A 131 16.94 14.89 -0.51
N PHE A 132 15.62 14.99 -0.64
CA PHE A 132 14.97 15.20 -1.93
C PHE A 132 14.13 16.47 -2.04
N ALA A 133 13.80 17.13 -0.92
CA ALA A 133 12.91 18.30 -0.88
C ALA A 133 13.50 19.46 -0.04
N ARG A 134 14.83 19.62 -0.02
CA ARG A 134 15.52 20.66 0.77
C ARG A 134 15.11 22.10 0.39
N ASP A 135 14.75 22.29 -0.86
CA ASP A 135 14.32 23.57 -1.44
C ASP A 135 12.78 23.75 -1.40
N CYS A 136 12.09 22.85 -0.71
CA CYS A 136 10.64 22.88 -0.58
C CYS A 136 10.23 23.05 0.89
N ARG A 137 9.12 23.76 1.09
CA ARG A 137 8.35 23.63 2.33
C ARG A 137 7.57 22.33 2.28
N VAL A 138 7.64 21.52 3.32
CA VAL A 138 6.92 20.24 3.40
C VAL A 138 6.07 20.23 4.67
N ASP A 139 4.75 20.38 4.51
CA ASP A 139 3.80 20.23 5.60
C ASP A 139 3.40 18.75 5.73
N ARG A 140 3.22 18.26 6.97
CA ARG A 140 2.92 16.86 7.25
C ARG A 140 1.55 16.74 7.89
N PHE A 141 0.73 15.87 7.33
CA PHE A 141 -0.64 15.62 7.77
C PHE A 141 -0.78 14.13 8.09
N GLY A 142 -1.04 13.81 9.35
CA GLY A 142 -1.26 12.45 9.81
C GLY A 142 -2.75 12.16 9.96
N SER A 143 -3.24 11.06 9.36
CA SER A 143 -4.60 10.59 9.60
C SER A 143 -4.70 9.08 9.53
N SER A 144 -5.31 8.48 10.55
CA SER A 144 -5.78 7.09 10.55
C SER A 144 -7.24 7.00 10.11
N GLU A 145 -8.03 8.05 10.28
CA GLU A 145 -9.44 8.11 9.92
C GLU A 145 -9.63 7.85 8.43
N LEU A 146 -8.76 8.40 7.59
CA LEU A 146 -8.83 8.17 6.14
C LEU A 146 -8.55 6.71 5.76
N VAL A 147 -7.82 5.96 6.58
CA VAL A 147 -7.63 4.51 6.37
C VAL A 147 -8.97 3.80 6.54
N TYR A 148 -9.70 4.08 7.62
CA TYR A 148 -11.01 3.48 7.87
C TYR A 148 -12.06 3.89 6.83
N ILE A 149 -12.03 5.14 6.35
CA ILE A 149 -12.92 5.60 5.27
C ILE A 149 -12.64 4.83 3.97
N ALA A 150 -11.37 4.59 3.64
CA ALA A 150 -11.00 3.80 2.46
C ALA A 150 -11.42 2.32 2.59
N GLU A 151 -11.25 1.72 3.78
CA GLU A 151 -11.73 0.36 4.07
C GLU A 151 -13.27 0.28 3.92
N ALA A 152 -14.00 1.25 4.49
CA ALA A 152 -15.45 1.35 4.35
C ALA A 152 -15.89 1.46 2.88
N LYS A 153 -15.20 2.28 2.08
CA LYS A 153 -15.44 2.40 0.64
C LYS A 153 -15.31 1.05 -0.07
N MET A 154 -14.23 0.33 0.19
CA MET A 154 -13.99 -0.99 -0.42
C MET A 154 -14.96 -2.05 0.08
N ALA A 155 -15.48 -1.91 1.30
CA ALA A 155 -16.55 -2.76 1.86
C ALA A 155 -17.96 -2.35 1.39
N GLN A 156 -18.09 -1.40 0.46
CA GLN A 156 -19.36 -0.87 -0.04
C GLN A 156 -20.25 -0.26 1.05
N GLN A 157 -19.62 0.35 2.04
CA GLN A 157 -20.30 1.04 3.13
C GLN A 157 -20.38 2.55 2.86
N PRO A 158 -21.32 3.28 3.48
CA PRO A 158 -21.40 4.74 3.38
C PRO A 158 -20.10 5.40 3.82
N LEU A 159 -19.68 6.45 3.10
CA LEU A 159 -18.49 7.22 3.44
C LEU A 159 -18.79 8.29 4.49
N ASP A 160 -17.93 8.41 5.47
CA ASP A 160 -17.91 9.54 6.40
C ASP A 160 -17.26 10.76 5.76
N LEU A 161 -18.03 11.47 4.93
CA LEU A 161 -17.56 12.66 4.24
C LEU A 161 -17.30 13.84 5.21
N GLN A 162 -17.96 13.86 6.37
CA GLN A 162 -17.72 14.91 7.37
C GLN A 162 -16.29 14.77 7.92
N THR A 163 -15.94 13.60 8.43
CA THR A 163 -14.58 13.34 8.93
C THR A 163 -13.53 13.53 7.83
N LEU A 164 -13.81 13.09 6.59
CA LEU A 164 -12.91 13.31 5.45
C LEU A 164 -12.65 14.80 5.23
N HIS A 165 -13.69 15.65 5.23
CA HIS A 165 -13.57 17.10 5.04
C HIS A 165 -12.82 17.78 6.21
N GLU A 166 -13.05 17.33 7.45
CA GLU A 166 -12.34 17.85 8.63
C GLU A 166 -10.83 17.58 8.53
N VAL A 167 -10.44 16.38 8.12
CA VAL A 167 -9.02 16.02 7.89
C VAL A 167 -8.40 16.83 6.74
N LEU A 168 -9.15 17.08 5.67
CA LEU A 168 -8.64 17.77 4.49
C LEU A 168 -8.62 19.30 4.62
N LYS A 169 -9.39 19.87 5.53
CA LYS A 169 -9.49 21.33 5.70
C LYS A 169 -8.14 22.01 5.90
N PRO A 170 -7.26 21.59 6.84
CA PRO A 170 -5.95 22.21 7.01
C PRO A 170 -5.04 22.05 5.77
N ILE A 171 -5.21 20.98 5.00
CA ILE A 171 -4.48 20.77 3.76
C ILE A 171 -4.91 21.80 2.70
N LYS A 172 -6.22 21.97 2.54
CA LYS A 172 -6.78 22.95 1.61
C LYS A 172 -6.36 24.39 1.93
N GLU A 173 -6.31 24.73 3.21
CA GLU A 173 -5.96 26.06 3.71
C GLU A 173 -4.44 26.33 3.68
N SER A 174 -3.60 25.32 3.54
CA SER A 174 -2.14 25.48 3.58
C SER A 174 -1.53 26.21 2.37
N GLY A 175 -2.19 26.16 1.22
CA GLY A 175 -1.70 26.74 -0.03
C GLY A 175 -0.65 25.91 -0.76
N LEU A 176 -0.48 24.63 -0.41
CA LEU A 176 0.35 23.70 -1.15
C LEU A 176 -0.22 23.42 -2.56
N ASP A 177 0.64 23.09 -3.52
CA ASP A 177 0.23 22.74 -4.89
C ASP A 177 0.39 21.24 -5.21
N THR A 178 1.05 20.50 -4.34
CA THR A 178 1.32 19.07 -4.53
C THR A 178 1.16 18.32 -3.21
N LEU A 179 0.28 17.31 -3.20
CA LEU A 179 0.02 16.45 -2.05
C LEU A 179 0.50 15.03 -2.33
N VAL A 180 1.47 14.57 -1.56
CA VAL A 180 1.95 13.19 -1.59
C VAL A 180 1.01 12.31 -0.76
N LEU A 181 0.42 11.30 -1.39
CA LEU A 181 -0.37 10.27 -0.73
C LEU A 181 0.58 9.18 -0.21
N GLY A 182 1.02 9.35 1.03
CA GLY A 182 2.01 8.48 1.70
C GLY A 182 1.40 7.29 2.43
N CYS A 183 0.16 6.93 2.12
CA CYS A 183 -0.52 5.72 2.57
C CYS A 183 -1.23 5.08 1.37
N THR A 184 -1.15 3.76 1.26
CA THR A 184 -1.75 2.98 0.15
C THR A 184 -3.27 3.06 0.10
N HIS A 185 -3.93 3.36 1.21
CA HIS A 185 -5.37 3.57 1.28
C HIS A 185 -5.83 4.87 0.60
N PHE A 186 -5.01 5.91 0.61
CA PHE A 186 -5.44 7.24 0.18
C PHE A 186 -5.70 7.36 -1.33
N PRO A 187 -4.97 6.67 -2.24
CA PRO A 187 -5.36 6.62 -3.65
C PRO A 187 -6.74 6.01 -3.91
N ILE A 188 -7.29 5.18 -3.00
CA ILE A 188 -8.67 4.68 -3.08
C ILE A 188 -9.68 5.83 -2.95
N LEU A 189 -9.31 6.88 -2.21
CA LEU A 189 -10.10 8.10 -1.98
C LEU A 189 -9.72 9.24 -2.93
N ALA A 190 -8.94 8.98 -3.99
CA ALA A 190 -8.37 10.04 -4.84
C ALA A 190 -9.45 10.98 -5.42
N SER A 191 -10.62 10.46 -5.78
CA SER A 191 -11.73 11.25 -6.31
C SER A 191 -12.29 12.19 -5.23
N GLU A 192 -12.57 11.68 -4.04
CA GLU A 192 -13.09 12.48 -2.92
C GLU A 192 -12.08 13.53 -2.43
N LEU A 193 -10.79 13.15 -2.41
CA LEU A 193 -9.71 14.08 -2.08
C LEU A 193 -9.61 15.21 -3.12
N GLN A 194 -9.64 14.85 -4.41
CA GLN A 194 -9.55 15.83 -5.49
C GLN A 194 -10.75 16.78 -5.53
N ASP A 195 -11.97 16.23 -5.33
CA ASP A 195 -13.22 17.03 -5.30
C ASP A 195 -13.19 18.08 -4.18
N TYR A 196 -12.65 17.71 -3.00
CA TYR A 196 -12.56 18.65 -1.87
C TYR A 196 -11.42 19.66 -2.03
N LEU A 197 -10.22 19.20 -2.43
CA LEU A 197 -9.02 20.04 -2.52
C LEU A 197 -9.05 20.96 -3.75
N GLY A 198 -9.70 20.55 -4.83
CA GLY A 198 -9.78 21.26 -6.09
C GLY A 198 -8.60 20.97 -7.03
N GLU A 199 -8.72 21.43 -8.28
CA GLU A 199 -7.75 21.16 -9.35
C GLU A 199 -6.38 21.83 -9.15
N GLY A 200 -6.27 22.79 -8.23
CA GLY A 200 -5.02 23.48 -7.90
C GLY A 200 -4.01 22.61 -7.15
N VAL A 201 -4.46 21.47 -6.57
CA VAL A 201 -3.62 20.53 -5.83
C VAL A 201 -3.41 19.27 -6.65
N THR A 202 -2.17 18.96 -6.97
CA THR A 202 -1.80 17.71 -7.65
C THR A 202 -1.63 16.59 -6.62
N LEU A 203 -2.40 15.52 -6.76
CA LEU A 203 -2.24 14.30 -5.95
C LEU A 203 -1.18 13.39 -6.57
N LEU A 204 -0.27 12.87 -5.75
CA LEU A 204 0.82 12.01 -6.20
C LEU A 204 1.03 10.83 -5.25
N ASP A 205 1.05 9.63 -5.78
CA ASP A 205 1.37 8.39 -5.06
C ASP A 205 2.59 7.67 -5.66
N SER A 206 2.96 6.53 -5.08
CA SER A 206 4.13 5.74 -5.49
C SER A 206 3.79 4.56 -6.41
N SER A 207 2.54 4.29 -6.71
CA SER A 207 2.09 3.03 -7.33
C SER A 207 2.75 2.74 -8.67
N ARG A 208 2.85 3.74 -9.56
CA ARG A 208 3.48 3.59 -10.87
C ARG A 208 4.98 3.28 -10.78
N ALA A 209 5.69 3.93 -9.85
CA ALA A 209 7.11 3.70 -9.65
C ALA A 209 7.38 2.29 -9.12
N ILE A 210 6.54 1.81 -8.21
CA ILE A 210 6.62 0.45 -7.68
C ILE A 210 6.31 -0.57 -8.77
N ALA A 211 5.26 -0.38 -9.56
CA ALA A 211 4.92 -1.27 -10.67
C ALA A 211 6.07 -1.37 -11.69
N ALA A 212 6.70 -0.26 -12.06
CA ALA A 212 7.86 -0.26 -12.95
C ALA A 212 9.05 -1.03 -12.36
N ARG A 213 9.28 -0.91 -11.04
CA ARG A 213 10.33 -1.66 -10.35
C ARG A 213 10.06 -3.17 -10.35
N VAL A 214 8.83 -3.58 -10.05
CA VAL A 214 8.39 -4.99 -10.08
C VAL A 214 8.58 -5.57 -11.48
N MET A 215 8.10 -4.87 -12.51
CA MET A 215 8.26 -5.28 -13.91
C MET A 215 9.74 -5.50 -14.27
N THR A 216 10.62 -4.56 -13.88
CA THR A 216 12.07 -4.69 -14.16
C THR A 216 12.65 -5.96 -13.53
N LEU A 217 12.31 -6.27 -12.28
CA LEU A 217 12.84 -7.44 -11.59
C LEU A 217 12.31 -8.74 -12.20
N ILE A 218 11.03 -8.85 -12.54
CA ILE A 218 10.44 -10.04 -13.16
C ILE A 218 11.01 -10.28 -14.56
N GLN A 219 11.26 -9.23 -15.36
CA GLN A 219 11.88 -9.38 -16.68
C GLN A 219 13.31 -9.90 -16.59
N MET A 220 14.07 -9.52 -15.57
CA MET A 220 15.42 -10.04 -15.35
C MET A 220 15.43 -11.54 -15.05
N GLU A 221 14.36 -12.11 -14.49
CA GLU A 221 14.20 -13.54 -14.23
C GLU A 221 13.68 -14.35 -15.44
N GLY A 222 13.33 -13.68 -16.55
CA GLY A 222 12.89 -14.36 -17.79
C GLY A 222 11.51 -15.02 -17.69
N LYS A 223 10.72 -14.69 -16.69
CA LYS A 223 9.39 -15.27 -16.45
C LYS A 223 8.32 -14.51 -17.27
N GLN A 224 7.77 -15.17 -18.27
CA GLN A 224 6.61 -14.71 -19.06
C GLN A 224 5.56 -15.81 -19.04
N GLY A 225 4.35 -15.50 -18.54
CA GLY A 225 3.40 -16.55 -18.22
C GLY A 225 2.13 -16.60 -19.05
N LEU A 226 1.44 -17.72 -18.90
CA LEU A 226 0.06 -17.94 -19.31
C LEU A 226 -0.87 -17.26 -18.29
N ARG A 227 -2.15 -17.05 -18.63
CA ARG A 227 -3.16 -16.33 -17.86
C ARG A 227 -3.07 -16.59 -16.35
N GLY A 228 -2.77 -15.54 -15.57
CA GLY A 228 -2.52 -15.63 -14.15
C GLY A 228 -3.78 -15.88 -13.31
N GLN A 229 -3.60 -16.57 -12.19
CA GLN A 229 -4.62 -16.69 -11.14
C GLN A 229 -4.38 -15.61 -10.09
N SER A 230 -5.45 -15.20 -9.41
CA SER A 230 -5.37 -14.22 -8.32
C SER A 230 -6.15 -14.73 -7.13
N GLN A 231 -5.45 -14.78 -5.97
CA GLN A 231 -6.03 -15.17 -4.69
C GLN A 231 -5.80 -14.06 -3.66
N ALA A 232 -6.75 -13.87 -2.76
CA ALA A 232 -6.64 -12.95 -1.64
C ALA A 232 -6.77 -13.68 -0.31
N PHE A 233 -5.90 -13.32 0.63
CA PHE A 233 -5.86 -13.84 1.99
C PHE A 233 -6.00 -12.70 3.00
N TYR A 234 -6.81 -12.90 4.02
CA TYR A 234 -6.98 -11.98 5.15
C TYR A 234 -6.67 -12.67 6.49
N THR A 235 -6.30 -11.91 7.52
CA THR A 235 -5.84 -12.47 8.79
C THR A 235 -6.91 -12.54 9.88
N THR A 236 -8.03 -11.83 9.74
CA THR A 236 -9.20 -11.98 10.63
C THR A 236 -9.93 -13.30 10.39
N THR A 237 -10.89 -13.63 11.24
CA THR A 237 -11.76 -14.81 11.03
C THR A 237 -12.78 -14.60 9.91
N THR A 238 -13.24 -13.37 9.72
CA THR A 238 -14.25 -12.99 8.71
C THR A 238 -13.96 -11.59 8.18
N ILE A 239 -14.49 -11.30 6.99
CA ILE A 239 -14.54 -9.95 6.41
C ILE A 239 -15.96 -9.62 5.95
N ALA A 240 -16.25 -8.33 5.78
CA ALA A 240 -17.57 -7.86 5.32
C ALA A 240 -17.90 -8.42 3.93
N GLU A 241 -19.18 -8.78 3.70
CA GLU A 241 -19.63 -9.32 2.41
C GLU A 241 -19.42 -8.31 1.24
N GLY A 242 -19.61 -7.00 1.50
CA GLY A 242 -19.30 -5.96 0.52
C GLY A 242 -17.83 -5.98 0.08
N LEU A 243 -16.90 -6.25 1.02
CA LEU A 243 -15.48 -6.39 0.69
C LEU A 243 -15.20 -7.64 -0.14
N LYS A 244 -15.82 -8.79 0.18
CA LYS A 244 -15.71 -10.00 -0.64
C LYS A 244 -16.20 -9.75 -2.06
N THR A 245 -17.34 -9.07 -2.20
CA THR A 245 -17.90 -8.69 -3.50
C THR A 245 -16.93 -7.80 -4.29
N THR A 246 -16.34 -6.82 -3.64
CA THR A 246 -15.34 -5.93 -4.24
C THR A 246 -14.11 -6.70 -4.70
N LEU A 247 -13.56 -7.58 -3.85
CA LEU A 247 -12.38 -8.39 -4.20
C LEU A 247 -12.68 -9.35 -5.37
N ALA A 248 -13.87 -9.97 -5.40
CA ALA A 248 -14.30 -10.78 -6.53
C ALA A 248 -14.37 -9.96 -7.85
N ALA A 249 -14.93 -8.74 -7.79
CA ALA A 249 -14.95 -7.82 -8.92
C ALA A 249 -13.54 -7.38 -9.38
N TRP A 250 -12.57 -7.37 -8.46
CA TRP A 250 -11.15 -7.16 -8.76
C TRP A 250 -10.48 -8.40 -9.38
N GLY A 251 -11.21 -9.48 -9.59
CA GLY A 251 -10.72 -10.69 -10.27
C GLY A 251 -10.00 -11.68 -9.36
N PHE A 252 -10.21 -11.60 -8.05
CA PHE A 252 -9.73 -12.64 -7.14
C PHE A 252 -10.67 -13.84 -7.22
N SER A 253 -10.14 -15.00 -7.63
CA SER A 253 -10.88 -16.25 -7.73
C SER A 253 -11.15 -16.93 -6.37
N SER A 254 -10.37 -16.57 -5.37
CA SER A 254 -10.48 -17.05 -3.98
C SER A 254 -10.18 -15.92 -3.00
N VAL A 255 -11.01 -15.80 -1.96
CA VAL A 255 -10.86 -14.82 -0.87
C VAL A 255 -11.12 -15.56 0.44
N VAL A 256 -10.06 -15.95 1.15
CA VAL A 256 -10.13 -16.85 2.31
C VAL A 256 -9.27 -16.36 3.47
N SER A 257 -9.57 -16.86 4.69
CA SER A 257 -8.72 -16.59 5.84
C SER A 257 -7.37 -17.28 5.71
N PHE A 258 -6.29 -16.54 6.00
CA PHE A 258 -4.94 -17.09 5.96
C PHE A 258 -4.70 -18.19 7.00
N ALA A 259 -5.42 -18.15 8.11
CA ALA A 259 -5.37 -19.17 9.15
C ALA A 259 -5.92 -20.53 8.66
N GLU A 260 -6.95 -20.52 7.82
CA GLU A 260 -7.54 -21.74 7.26
C GLU A 260 -6.58 -22.46 6.30
N CYS A 261 -5.84 -21.72 5.49
CA CYS A 261 -4.86 -22.30 4.56
C CYS A 261 -3.66 -22.96 5.26
N ALA A 262 -3.32 -22.51 6.47
CA ALA A 262 -2.19 -23.07 7.23
C ALA A 262 -2.48 -24.46 7.83
N ILE A 263 -3.73 -24.84 7.93
CA ILE A 263 -4.14 -26.13 8.50
C ILE A 263 -4.07 -27.26 7.45
N GLU A 264 -4.29 -26.94 6.17
CA GLU A 264 -4.29 -27.92 5.08
C GLU A 264 -2.88 -28.36 4.64
N THR A 265 -1.84 -27.58 4.94
CA THR A 265 -0.46 -27.88 4.54
C THR A 265 0.35 -28.58 5.63
N GLY A 266 -0.23 -28.85 6.80
CA GLY A 266 0.40 -29.47 7.98
C GLY A 266 -0.01 -30.93 8.24
N SER A 267 -0.64 -31.62 7.27
CA SER A 267 -1.04 -33.01 7.38
C SER A 267 -0.27 -33.91 6.42
#